data_1e3b45e6cdb1e94f465fbabe8ff52ba2
#
_entry.id   1e3b45e6cdb1e94f465fbabe8ff52ba2
#
_cell.length_a   1.000
_cell.length_b   1.000
_cell.length_c   1.000
_cell.angle_alpha   90.00
_cell.angle_beta   90.00
_cell.angle_gamma   90.00
#
_symmetry.space_group_name_H-M   'P 1'
#
loop_
_entity.id
_entity.type
_entity.pdbx_description
1 polymer ?
#
loop_
_entity_poly.entity_id
_entity_poly.type
_entity_poly.pdbx_seq_one_letter_code
_entity_poly.pdbx_strand_id
1 'polypeptide(L)'
;MGDETATGFLFSCPDMPDLNNQSERRHVLLNDIATTVGAVGLGLTVGCAQCHDHPYDPISQADFYRLRAFFDNTVLTKTSKPLGPAVRVFTDGIPASTVFVRGDFKRPGPEIQPSIPRIFGATPPQADRTALAQWLASKDNPLFLRAMANRLWQQHFGKPLAAIPGDLGHQGEAPTNPALLDWLAAELPRQNWSLKRLHKVIVMSQTYQQKSAT
;
A
#
# COMPACT_ATOMS: atom_id res chain seq x y z
N MET A 1 8.88 -13.28 18.21
CA MET A 1 9.53 -13.40 16.90
C MET A 1 8.46 -13.10 15.87
N GLY A 2 8.59 -11.98 15.16
CA GLY A 2 7.68 -11.67 14.04
C GLY A 2 7.91 -12.67 12.91
N ASP A 3 6.86 -13.04 12.20
CA ASP A 3 6.96 -13.91 11.05
C ASP A 3 7.68 -13.14 9.91
N GLU A 4 8.94 -13.47 9.66
CA GLU A 4 9.77 -12.86 8.61
C GLU A 4 9.14 -13.03 7.21
N THR A 5 8.31 -14.05 7.04
CA THR A 5 7.56 -14.32 5.80
C THR A 5 6.53 -13.23 5.50
N ALA A 6 5.95 -12.61 6.53
CA ALA A 6 4.95 -11.56 6.36
C ALA A 6 5.50 -10.27 5.71
N THR A 7 6.82 -10.07 5.74
CA THR A 7 7.49 -8.94 5.08
C THR A 7 8.00 -9.27 3.68
N GLY A 8 7.73 -10.47 3.20
CA GLY A 8 8.25 -10.98 1.92
C GLY A 8 7.84 -10.14 0.70
N PHE A 9 6.70 -9.44 0.73
CA PHE A 9 6.27 -8.60 -0.38
C PHE A 9 7.26 -7.47 -0.70
N LEU A 10 8.04 -7.01 0.28
CA LEU A 10 9.09 -5.99 0.08
C LEU A 10 10.22 -6.47 -0.84
N PHE A 11 10.30 -7.78 -1.09
CA PHE A 11 11.23 -8.39 -2.03
C PHE A 11 10.64 -8.67 -3.41
N SER A 12 9.34 -8.49 -3.55
CA SER A 12 8.64 -8.75 -4.83
C SER A 12 8.88 -7.65 -5.87
N CYS A 13 9.93 -6.84 -5.69
CA CYS A 13 10.35 -5.87 -6.69
C CYS A 13 10.95 -6.58 -7.91
N PRO A 14 10.82 -6.00 -9.12
CA PRO A 14 11.44 -6.54 -10.31
C PRO A 14 12.97 -6.64 -10.15
N ASP A 15 13.56 -7.71 -10.65
CA ASP A 15 15.01 -7.77 -10.79
C ASP A 15 15.46 -6.70 -11.80
N MET A 16 16.48 -5.94 -11.45
CA MET A 16 16.99 -4.83 -12.24
C MET A 16 18.45 -5.12 -12.66
N PRO A 17 18.68 -6.12 -13.54
CA PRO A 17 20.02 -6.54 -13.90
C PRO A 17 20.83 -5.42 -14.57
N ASP A 18 20.16 -4.53 -15.28
CA ASP A 18 20.79 -3.45 -16.07
C ASP A 18 21.15 -2.20 -15.25
N LEU A 19 20.67 -2.10 -14.02
CA LEU A 19 21.00 -0.98 -13.13
C LEU A 19 22.23 -1.29 -12.29
N ASN A 20 23.40 -0.79 -12.72
CA ASN A 20 24.65 -0.96 -11.99
C ASN A 20 24.83 0.04 -10.83
N ASN A 21 24.09 1.16 -10.84
CA ASN A 21 24.15 2.18 -9.80
C ASN A 21 23.30 1.78 -8.59
N GLN A 22 23.96 1.56 -7.44
CA GLN A 22 23.27 1.14 -6.20
C GLN A 22 22.28 2.19 -5.69
N SER A 23 22.58 3.48 -5.86
CA SER A 23 21.66 4.57 -5.46
C SER A 23 20.41 4.60 -6.33
N GLU A 24 20.56 4.34 -7.62
CA GLU A 24 19.44 4.24 -8.56
C GLU A 24 18.57 3.03 -8.27
N ARG A 25 19.19 1.85 -8.07
CA ARG A 25 18.47 0.62 -7.65
C ARG A 25 17.66 0.86 -6.40
N ARG A 26 18.26 1.49 -5.39
CA ARG A 26 17.57 1.81 -4.15
C ARG A 26 16.41 2.78 -4.40
N HIS A 27 16.61 3.80 -5.22
CA HIS A 27 15.56 4.77 -5.56
C HIS A 27 14.35 4.08 -6.20
N VAL A 28 14.58 3.28 -7.23
CA VAL A 28 13.52 2.53 -7.94
C VAL A 28 12.79 1.58 -6.99
N LEU A 29 13.54 0.82 -6.18
CA LEU A 29 12.95 -0.10 -5.20
C LEU A 29 12.04 0.61 -4.20
N LEU A 30 12.51 1.69 -3.60
CA LEU A 30 11.73 2.41 -2.59
C LEU A 30 10.48 3.07 -3.19
N ASN A 31 10.58 3.55 -4.43
CA ASN A 31 9.43 4.06 -5.17
C ASN A 31 8.41 2.95 -5.47
N ASP A 32 8.88 1.77 -5.87
CA ASP A 32 8.03 0.61 -6.11
C ASP A 32 7.31 0.16 -4.85
N ILE A 33 8.02 0.07 -3.72
CA ILE A 33 7.42 -0.25 -2.42
C ILE A 33 6.32 0.77 -2.05
N ALA A 34 6.61 2.06 -2.14
CA ALA A 34 5.64 3.11 -1.79
C ALA A 34 4.41 3.09 -2.72
N THR A 35 4.64 2.89 -4.02
CA THR A 35 3.57 2.77 -5.02
C THR A 35 2.70 1.54 -4.75
N THR A 36 3.32 0.41 -4.45
CA THR A 36 2.61 -0.84 -4.14
C THR A 36 1.80 -0.70 -2.85
N VAL A 37 2.36 -0.09 -1.80
CA VAL A 37 1.62 0.18 -0.56
C VAL A 37 0.43 1.11 -0.82
N GLY A 38 0.59 2.12 -1.65
CA GLY A 38 -0.50 3.00 -2.08
C GLY A 38 -1.61 2.24 -2.81
N ALA A 39 -1.26 1.49 -3.84
CA ALA A 39 -2.22 0.76 -4.67
C ALA A 39 -2.88 -0.41 -3.91
N VAL A 40 -2.11 -1.17 -3.15
CA VAL A 40 -2.62 -2.35 -2.42
C VAL A 40 -3.28 -1.94 -1.11
N GLY A 41 -2.65 -1.05 -0.35
CA GLY A 41 -3.11 -0.67 0.98
C GLY A 41 -4.16 0.43 0.98
N LEU A 42 -4.08 1.39 0.06
CA LEU A 42 -5.00 2.53 0.01
C LEU A 42 -5.95 2.49 -1.20
N GLY A 43 -5.67 1.66 -2.21
CA GLY A 43 -6.39 1.73 -3.47
C GLY A 43 -6.22 3.10 -4.14
N LEU A 44 -5.01 3.67 -4.10
CA LEU A 44 -4.68 4.96 -4.69
C LEU A 44 -3.47 4.87 -5.61
N THR A 45 -3.52 5.57 -6.72
CA THR A 45 -2.44 5.61 -7.72
C THR A 45 -1.32 6.59 -7.32
N VAL A 46 -0.83 6.48 -6.07
CA VAL A 46 0.16 7.40 -5.49
C VAL A 46 1.45 7.52 -6.31
N GLY A 47 1.75 6.51 -7.13
CA GLY A 47 2.95 6.50 -7.99
C GLY A 47 3.02 7.68 -8.97
N CYS A 48 1.89 8.25 -9.38
CA CYS A 48 1.86 9.45 -10.22
C CYS A 48 2.53 10.65 -9.52
N ALA A 49 2.51 10.67 -8.19
CA ALA A 49 3.08 11.74 -7.39
C ALA A 49 4.61 11.66 -7.21
N GLN A 50 5.30 10.74 -7.87
CA GLN A 50 6.77 10.67 -7.85
C GLN A 50 7.44 11.90 -8.47
N CYS A 51 6.87 12.46 -9.54
CA CYS A 51 7.50 13.50 -10.34
C CYS A 51 6.85 14.88 -10.15
N HIS A 52 5.57 14.96 -9.83
CA HIS A 52 4.75 16.16 -9.66
C HIS A 52 3.57 15.83 -8.74
N ASP A 53 2.81 16.83 -8.31
CA ASP A 53 1.58 16.59 -7.57
C ASP A 53 0.61 15.73 -8.39
N HIS A 54 -0.13 14.85 -7.73
CA HIS A 54 -1.08 13.97 -8.41
C HIS A 54 -2.12 14.79 -9.17
N PRO A 55 -2.39 14.47 -10.46
CA PRO A 55 -3.22 15.34 -11.30
C PRO A 55 -4.71 15.35 -10.92
N TYR A 56 -5.18 14.33 -10.21
CA TYR A 56 -6.61 14.16 -9.91
C TYR A 56 -6.89 14.05 -8.40
N ASP A 57 -6.05 13.35 -7.67
CA ASP A 57 -6.21 13.16 -6.24
C ASP A 57 -5.40 14.21 -5.46
N PRO A 58 -5.85 14.63 -4.28
CA PRO A 58 -5.17 15.65 -3.47
C PRO A 58 -3.94 15.09 -2.75
N ILE A 59 -3.04 14.48 -3.52
CA ILE A 59 -1.78 13.88 -3.08
C ILE A 59 -0.63 14.69 -3.71
N SER A 60 0.13 15.39 -2.89
CA SER A 60 1.29 16.12 -3.38
C SER A 60 2.49 15.21 -3.62
N GLN A 61 3.46 15.68 -4.41
CA GLN A 61 4.75 15.02 -4.55
C GLN A 61 5.40 14.81 -3.17
N ALA A 62 5.30 15.78 -2.29
CA ALA A 62 5.82 15.66 -0.92
C ALA A 62 5.12 14.54 -0.13
N ASP A 63 3.81 14.31 -0.33
CA ASP A 63 3.08 13.23 0.33
C ASP A 63 3.55 11.85 -0.14
N PHE A 64 3.87 11.70 -1.44
CA PHE A 64 4.48 10.47 -1.94
C PHE A 64 5.81 10.17 -1.26
N TYR A 65 6.72 11.16 -1.20
CA TYR A 65 8.02 10.95 -0.58
C TYR A 65 7.94 10.79 0.94
N ARG A 66 6.97 11.41 1.63
CA ARG A 66 6.69 11.16 3.04
C ARG A 66 6.23 9.72 3.29
N LEU A 67 5.35 9.19 2.45
CA LEU A 67 4.94 7.78 2.50
C LEU A 67 6.14 6.86 2.22
N ARG A 68 6.94 7.17 1.22
CA ARG A 68 8.16 6.43 0.90
C ARG A 68 9.15 6.42 2.07
N ALA A 69 9.27 7.53 2.80
CA ALA A 69 10.22 7.71 3.89
C ALA A 69 10.06 6.68 5.02
N PHE A 70 8.89 6.08 5.20
CA PHE A 70 8.70 4.94 6.11
C PHE A 70 9.58 3.73 5.75
N PHE A 71 10.07 3.67 4.51
CA PHE A 71 10.87 2.56 3.98
C PHE A 71 12.33 2.94 3.73
N ASP A 72 12.72 4.18 3.94
CA ASP A 72 14.09 4.66 3.66
C ASP A 72 15.16 4.01 4.55
N ASN A 73 14.77 3.38 5.66
CA ASN A 73 15.66 2.56 6.47
C ASN A 73 15.74 1.09 6.02
N THR A 74 15.12 0.73 4.89
CA THR A 74 15.11 -0.65 4.39
C THR A 74 16.39 -0.99 3.66
N VAL A 75 17.02 -2.11 4.03
CA VAL A 75 18.15 -2.70 3.32
C VAL A 75 17.76 -4.05 2.78
N LEU A 76 17.96 -4.26 1.50
CA LEU A 76 17.84 -5.57 0.87
C LEU A 76 19.17 -6.28 0.96
N THR A 77 19.24 -7.34 1.74
CA THR A 77 20.41 -8.20 1.79
C THR A 77 20.08 -9.55 1.16
N LYS A 78 20.90 -9.95 0.16
CA LYS A 78 20.90 -11.35 -0.26
C LYS A 78 21.55 -12.15 0.87
N THR A 79 20.75 -12.87 1.67
CA THR A 79 21.27 -13.79 2.67
C THR A 79 21.46 -15.16 2.02
N SER A 80 22.57 -15.81 2.34
CA SER A 80 22.85 -17.19 1.95
C SER A 80 22.11 -18.23 2.82
N LYS A 81 21.15 -17.79 3.63
CA LYS A 81 20.37 -18.69 4.50
C LYS A 81 19.19 -19.35 3.76
N PRO A 82 18.76 -20.56 4.16
CA PRO A 82 17.72 -21.33 3.49
C PRO A 82 16.36 -20.67 3.37
N LEU A 83 16.11 -19.59 4.12
CA LEU A 83 14.85 -18.83 4.15
C LEU A 83 14.75 -17.74 3.06
N GLY A 84 15.73 -17.65 2.15
CA GLY A 84 15.71 -16.64 1.09
C GLY A 84 16.20 -15.25 1.53
N PRO A 85 16.03 -14.23 0.67
CA PRO A 85 16.44 -12.86 0.95
C PRO A 85 15.65 -12.28 2.13
N ALA A 86 16.29 -11.61 3.08
CA ALA A 86 15.63 -10.96 4.21
C ALA A 86 15.71 -9.44 4.14
N VAL A 87 14.61 -8.75 4.42
CA VAL A 87 14.60 -7.29 4.59
C VAL A 87 15.22 -6.98 5.95
N ARG A 88 16.27 -6.19 5.94
CA ARG A 88 16.86 -5.63 7.16
C ARG A 88 16.56 -4.15 7.25
N VAL A 89 16.67 -3.63 8.44
CA VAL A 89 16.52 -2.22 8.74
C VAL A 89 17.89 -1.68 9.13
N PHE A 90 18.28 -0.53 8.59
CA PHE A 90 19.41 0.21 9.14
C PHE A 90 19.07 0.66 10.56
N THR A 91 19.96 0.39 11.49
CA THR A 91 19.88 0.92 12.86
C THR A 91 20.62 2.24 12.98
N ASP A 92 21.66 2.41 12.15
CA ASP A 92 22.54 3.58 12.16
C ASP A 92 22.77 4.11 10.73
N GLY A 93 23.01 5.40 10.60
CA GLY A 93 23.35 6.03 9.31
C GLY A 93 22.24 6.02 8.27
N ILE A 94 20.97 6.10 8.72
CA ILE A 94 19.82 6.22 7.83
C ILE A 94 19.98 7.52 7.03
N PRO A 95 20.00 7.47 5.68
CA PRO A 95 20.03 8.70 4.88
C PRO A 95 18.78 9.54 5.15
N ALA A 96 18.94 10.85 5.23
CA ALA A 96 17.80 11.76 5.30
C ALA A 96 16.87 11.53 4.10
N SER A 97 15.58 11.42 4.40
CA SER A 97 14.57 11.31 3.35
C SER A 97 14.39 12.67 2.67
N THR A 98 14.38 12.70 1.35
CA THR A 98 14.24 13.92 0.55
C THR A 98 13.19 13.78 -0.53
N VAL A 99 12.58 14.89 -0.92
CA VAL A 99 11.84 14.98 -2.17
C VAL A 99 12.82 15.04 -3.33
N PHE A 100 12.65 14.23 -4.36
CA PHE A 100 13.48 14.32 -5.56
C PHE A 100 12.80 15.18 -6.62
N VAL A 101 13.50 16.24 -7.04
CA VAL A 101 12.97 17.20 -8.02
C VAL A 101 12.62 16.47 -9.33
N ARG A 102 11.35 16.49 -9.71
CA ARG A 102 10.81 15.79 -10.88
C ARG A 102 11.09 14.27 -10.87
N GLY A 103 11.22 13.68 -9.69
CA GLY A 103 11.51 12.24 -9.56
C GLY A 103 12.96 11.84 -9.84
N ASP A 104 13.85 12.79 -10.12
CA ASP A 104 15.26 12.51 -10.44
C ASP A 104 16.09 12.33 -9.15
N PHE A 105 16.53 11.11 -8.90
CA PHE A 105 17.32 10.77 -7.69
C PHE A 105 18.67 11.53 -7.60
N LYS A 106 19.16 12.08 -8.70
CA LYS A 106 20.37 12.93 -8.74
C LYS A 106 20.10 14.37 -8.31
N ARG A 107 18.83 14.73 -8.13
CA ARG A 107 18.42 16.10 -7.77
C ARG A 107 17.62 16.11 -6.45
N PRO A 108 18.32 15.89 -5.30
CA PRO A 108 17.66 15.97 -4.01
C PRO A 108 17.14 17.38 -3.75
N GLY A 109 15.92 17.47 -3.28
CA GLY A 109 15.26 18.69 -2.85
C GLY A 109 15.17 18.76 -1.31
N PRO A 110 14.09 19.33 -0.76
CA PRO A 110 13.92 19.49 0.68
C PRO A 110 13.92 18.15 1.42
N GLU A 111 14.52 18.13 2.60
CA GLU A 111 14.37 17.01 3.53
C GLU A 111 12.94 16.91 4.06
N ILE A 112 12.51 15.70 4.30
CA ILE A 112 11.18 15.39 4.82
C ILE A 112 11.26 14.31 5.89
N GLN A 113 10.22 14.23 6.69
CA GLN A 113 10.02 13.17 7.68
C GLN A 113 8.93 12.20 7.20
N PRO A 114 8.99 10.91 7.60
CA PRO A 114 7.92 9.96 7.33
C PRO A 114 6.57 10.51 7.80
N SER A 115 5.57 10.42 6.95
CA SER A 115 4.21 10.88 7.26
C SER A 115 3.20 10.18 6.36
N ILE A 116 1.99 9.96 6.86
CA ILE A 116 0.86 9.59 6.02
C ILE A 116 0.50 10.78 5.10
N PRO A 117 -0.10 10.54 3.93
CA PRO A 117 -0.57 11.64 3.08
C PRO A 117 -1.52 12.57 3.83
N ARG A 118 -1.33 13.87 3.69
CA ARG A 118 -2.02 14.91 4.48
C ARG A 118 -3.53 14.87 4.41
N ILE A 119 -4.07 14.34 3.32
CA ILE A 119 -5.53 14.15 3.15
C ILE A 119 -6.14 13.26 4.26
N PHE A 120 -5.35 12.39 4.88
CA PHE A 120 -5.82 11.49 5.93
C PHE A 120 -5.63 12.04 7.36
N GLY A 121 -5.18 13.28 7.49
CA GLY A 121 -5.00 13.95 8.78
C GLY A 121 -3.60 13.85 9.36
N ALA A 122 -3.52 13.80 10.69
CA ALA A 122 -2.25 13.84 11.40
C ALA A 122 -1.49 12.50 11.35
N THR A 123 -0.19 12.57 11.17
CA THR A 123 0.71 11.42 11.25
C THR A 123 0.79 10.92 12.70
N PRO A 124 0.86 9.59 12.92
CA PRO A 124 1.16 9.03 14.24
C PRO A 124 2.44 9.62 14.82
N PRO A 125 2.53 9.80 16.15
CA PRO A 125 3.71 10.41 16.79
C PRO A 125 5.02 9.66 16.52
N GLN A 126 4.95 8.36 16.36
CA GLN A 126 6.06 7.49 16.01
C GLN A 126 5.95 7.12 14.54
N ALA A 127 6.73 7.78 13.70
CA ALA A 127 6.67 7.64 12.25
C ALA A 127 7.60 6.51 11.77
N ASP A 128 7.33 5.28 12.21
CA ASP A 128 8.00 4.07 11.73
C ASP A 128 7.03 3.15 10.93
N ARG A 129 7.55 2.06 10.38
CA ARG A 129 6.76 1.09 9.62
C ARG A 129 5.67 0.41 10.44
N THR A 130 5.88 0.26 11.75
CA THR A 130 4.89 -0.31 12.66
C THR A 130 3.71 0.63 12.81
N ALA A 131 3.99 1.92 12.99
CA ALA A 131 2.96 2.95 13.03
C ALA A 131 2.20 3.08 11.70
N LEU A 132 2.89 2.98 10.56
CA LEU A 132 2.24 2.93 9.25
C LEU A 132 1.30 1.72 9.14
N ALA A 133 1.75 0.53 9.54
CA ALA A 133 0.93 -0.68 9.50
C ALA A 133 -0.29 -0.58 10.42
N GLN A 134 -0.12 -0.05 11.63
CA GLN A 134 -1.21 0.19 12.57
C GLN A 134 -2.24 1.19 12.02
N TRP A 135 -1.75 2.27 11.39
CA TRP A 135 -2.63 3.24 10.76
C TRP A 135 -3.38 2.64 9.56
N LEU A 136 -2.71 1.89 8.69
CA LEU A 136 -3.35 1.20 7.56
C LEU A 136 -4.48 0.29 8.05
N ALA A 137 -4.26 -0.44 9.14
CA ALA A 137 -5.23 -1.35 9.73
C ALA A 137 -6.19 -0.66 10.73
N SER A 138 -6.16 0.66 10.86
CA SER A 138 -7.03 1.36 11.79
C SER A 138 -8.42 1.63 11.19
N LYS A 139 -9.40 1.88 12.06
CA LYS A 139 -10.73 2.36 11.67
C LYS A 139 -10.72 3.77 11.07
N ASP A 140 -9.64 4.52 11.31
CA ASP A 140 -9.47 5.88 10.82
C ASP A 140 -8.96 5.91 9.37
N ASN A 141 -8.64 4.73 8.81
CA ASN A 141 -8.30 4.57 7.40
C ASN A 141 -9.43 3.82 6.65
N PRO A 142 -10.39 4.53 6.05
CA PRO A 142 -11.51 3.90 5.37
C PRO A 142 -11.10 3.21 4.07
N LEU A 143 -9.98 3.62 3.45
CA LEU A 143 -9.58 3.11 2.14
C LEU A 143 -9.01 1.70 2.21
N PHE A 144 -8.20 1.38 3.22
CA PHE A 144 -7.66 0.02 3.37
C PHE A 144 -8.77 -1.03 3.47
N LEU A 145 -9.76 -0.77 4.30
CA LEU A 145 -10.90 -1.68 4.49
C LEU A 145 -11.70 -1.85 3.20
N ARG A 146 -11.96 -0.75 2.48
CA ARG A 146 -12.65 -0.79 1.18
C ARG A 146 -11.84 -1.53 0.12
N ALA A 147 -10.54 -1.27 0.03
CA ALA A 147 -9.65 -1.94 -0.93
C ALA A 147 -9.62 -3.46 -0.68
N MET A 148 -9.53 -3.88 0.58
CA MET A 148 -9.55 -5.30 0.94
C MET A 148 -10.90 -5.94 0.67
N ALA A 149 -12.01 -5.30 1.07
CA ALA A 149 -13.37 -5.78 0.82
C ALA A 149 -13.65 -5.93 -0.68
N ASN A 150 -13.24 -4.96 -1.49
CA ASN A 150 -13.42 -4.97 -2.94
C ASN A 150 -12.70 -6.15 -3.61
N ARG A 151 -11.44 -6.42 -3.20
CA ARG A 151 -10.67 -7.56 -3.70
C ARG A 151 -11.28 -8.89 -3.27
N LEU A 152 -11.72 -9.02 -2.02
CA LEU A 152 -12.39 -10.24 -1.54
C LEU A 152 -13.69 -10.49 -2.30
N TRP A 153 -14.49 -9.46 -2.53
CA TRP A 153 -15.70 -9.55 -3.35
C TRP A 153 -15.37 -10.02 -4.78
N GLN A 154 -14.37 -9.42 -5.41
CA GLN A 154 -13.93 -9.80 -6.76
C GLN A 154 -13.54 -11.27 -6.85
N GLN A 155 -12.88 -11.82 -5.84
CA GLN A 155 -12.50 -13.24 -5.78
C GLN A 155 -13.71 -14.18 -5.83
N HIS A 156 -14.84 -13.78 -5.25
CA HIS A 156 -16.04 -14.59 -5.21
C HIS A 156 -16.95 -14.42 -6.44
N PHE A 157 -17.01 -13.22 -6.99
CA PHE A 157 -17.97 -12.89 -8.06
C PHE A 157 -17.31 -12.60 -9.41
N GLY A 158 -16.00 -12.65 -9.49
CA GLY A 158 -15.24 -12.36 -10.72
C GLY A 158 -15.17 -10.88 -11.11
N LYS A 159 -16.08 -10.05 -10.59
CA LYS A 159 -16.09 -8.59 -10.80
C LYS A 159 -16.03 -7.85 -9.45
N PRO A 160 -15.21 -6.81 -9.32
CA PRO A 160 -15.17 -6.00 -8.11
C PRO A 160 -16.39 -5.07 -8.04
N LEU A 161 -16.69 -4.54 -6.84
CA LEU A 161 -17.72 -3.51 -6.65
C LEU A 161 -17.25 -2.16 -7.17
N ALA A 162 -15.99 -1.78 -6.91
CA ALA A 162 -15.30 -0.67 -7.56
C ALA A 162 -14.41 -1.24 -8.66
N ALA A 163 -14.62 -0.82 -9.90
CA ALA A 163 -14.10 -1.48 -11.11
C ALA A 163 -12.57 -1.61 -11.13
N ILE A 164 -11.84 -0.64 -10.57
CA ILE A 164 -10.38 -0.64 -10.50
C ILE A 164 -9.95 -0.85 -9.04
N PRO A 165 -9.62 -2.08 -8.61
CA PRO A 165 -9.30 -2.37 -7.20
C PRO A 165 -8.06 -1.65 -6.64
N GLY A 166 -7.20 -1.14 -7.52
CA GLY A 166 -6.01 -0.35 -7.16
C GLY A 166 -6.22 1.15 -7.24
N ASP A 167 -7.43 1.61 -7.63
CA ASP A 167 -7.76 3.03 -7.77
C ASP A 167 -9.19 3.29 -7.30
N LEU A 168 -9.31 3.69 -6.04
CA LEU A 168 -10.54 4.16 -5.41
C LEU A 168 -10.58 5.70 -5.36
N GLY A 169 -9.62 6.37 -6.03
CA GLY A 169 -9.51 7.81 -6.14
C GLY A 169 -10.45 8.41 -7.19
N HIS A 170 -10.18 9.66 -7.55
CA HIS A 170 -11.04 10.42 -8.47
C HIS A 170 -11.07 9.86 -9.90
N GLN A 171 -10.03 9.13 -10.34
CA GLN A 171 -10.02 8.47 -11.65
C GLN A 171 -10.68 7.08 -11.61
N GLY A 172 -10.83 6.50 -10.42
CA GLY A 172 -11.54 5.26 -10.23
C GLY A 172 -13.03 5.44 -10.49
N GLU A 173 -13.67 4.39 -11.02
CA GLU A 173 -15.12 4.37 -11.16
C GLU A 173 -15.79 4.25 -9.79
N ALA A 174 -16.90 4.97 -9.61
CA ALA A 174 -17.70 4.82 -8.40
C ALA A 174 -18.15 3.36 -8.19
N PRO A 175 -18.15 2.85 -6.96
CA PRO A 175 -18.60 1.50 -6.69
C PRO A 175 -20.04 1.29 -7.18
N THR A 176 -20.32 0.15 -7.82
CA THR A 176 -21.67 -0.22 -8.30
C THR A 176 -22.67 -0.33 -7.15
N ASN A 177 -22.21 -0.65 -5.95
CA ASN A 177 -22.99 -0.64 -4.71
C ASN A 177 -22.13 -0.12 -3.55
N PRO A 178 -22.09 1.22 -3.33
CA PRO A 178 -21.29 1.83 -2.27
C PRO A 178 -21.66 1.32 -0.87
N ALA A 179 -22.98 1.17 -0.60
CA ALA A 179 -23.44 0.72 0.70
C ALA A 179 -22.98 -0.70 1.04
N LEU A 180 -22.97 -1.59 0.06
CA LEU A 180 -22.45 -2.96 0.22
C LEU A 180 -20.94 -2.96 0.45
N LEU A 181 -20.20 -2.15 -0.30
CA LEU A 181 -18.76 -2.03 -0.12
C LEU A 181 -18.40 -1.52 1.28
N ASP A 182 -19.11 -0.50 1.76
CA ASP A 182 -18.92 0.07 3.08
C ASP A 182 -19.28 -0.92 4.19
N TRP A 183 -20.35 -1.67 4.00
CA TRP A 183 -20.76 -2.71 4.94
C TRP A 183 -19.71 -3.84 5.03
N LEU A 184 -19.24 -4.35 3.89
CA LEU A 184 -18.17 -5.36 3.85
C LEU A 184 -16.87 -4.86 4.47
N ALA A 185 -16.51 -3.61 4.21
CA ALA A 185 -15.34 -2.96 4.79
C ALA A 185 -15.45 -2.89 6.32
N ALA A 186 -16.62 -2.47 6.84
CA ALA A 186 -16.87 -2.40 8.28
C ALA A 186 -16.92 -3.79 8.94
N GLU A 187 -17.32 -4.82 8.20
CA GLU A 187 -17.41 -6.18 8.73
C GLU A 187 -16.04 -6.80 9.02
N LEU A 188 -15.00 -6.45 8.27
CA LEU A 188 -13.67 -7.01 8.46
C LEU A 188 -13.12 -6.82 9.89
N PRO A 189 -13.08 -5.62 10.46
CA PRO A 189 -12.69 -5.45 11.87
C PRO A 189 -13.69 -6.07 12.85
N ARG A 190 -15.01 -6.07 12.57
CA ARG A 190 -16.01 -6.76 13.40
C ARG A 190 -15.77 -8.25 13.50
N GLN A 191 -15.21 -8.87 12.48
CA GLN A 191 -14.83 -10.28 12.44
C GLN A 191 -13.41 -10.52 12.98
N ASN A 192 -12.85 -9.58 13.77
CA ASN A 192 -11.48 -9.65 14.30
C ASN A 192 -10.43 -9.86 13.20
N TRP A 193 -10.56 -9.15 12.07
CA TRP A 193 -9.65 -9.23 10.92
C TRP A 193 -9.56 -10.63 10.30
N SER A 194 -10.53 -11.49 10.56
CA SER A 194 -10.57 -12.85 10.03
C SER A 194 -11.11 -12.86 8.59
N LEU A 195 -10.23 -12.97 7.61
CA LEU A 195 -10.61 -13.16 6.21
C LEU A 195 -11.51 -14.38 6.04
N LYS A 196 -11.21 -15.49 6.75
CA LYS A 196 -12.03 -16.71 6.71
C LYS A 196 -13.48 -16.46 7.13
N ARG A 197 -13.70 -15.62 8.15
CA ARG A 197 -15.05 -15.27 8.58
C ARG A 197 -15.75 -14.40 7.55
N LEU A 198 -15.03 -13.43 6.96
CA LEU A 198 -15.61 -12.59 5.91
C LEU A 198 -15.96 -13.41 4.65
N HIS A 199 -15.10 -14.35 4.24
CA HIS A 199 -15.42 -15.31 3.17
C HIS A 199 -16.71 -16.08 3.49
N LYS A 200 -16.85 -16.57 4.73
CA LYS A 200 -18.07 -17.27 5.16
C LYS A 200 -19.31 -16.38 5.03
N VAL A 201 -19.24 -15.13 5.44
CA VAL A 201 -20.33 -14.16 5.31
C VAL A 201 -20.77 -14.02 3.85
N ILE A 202 -19.81 -13.89 2.94
CA ILE A 202 -20.08 -13.75 1.50
C ILE A 202 -20.75 -15.02 0.94
N VAL A 203 -20.16 -16.20 1.16
CA VAL A 203 -20.67 -17.45 0.56
C VAL A 203 -22.00 -17.92 1.16
N MET A 204 -22.31 -17.49 2.39
CA MET A 204 -23.60 -17.78 3.03
C MET A 204 -24.69 -16.77 2.65
N SER A 205 -24.37 -15.72 1.89
CA SER A 205 -25.35 -14.75 1.44
C SER A 205 -26.30 -15.32 0.40
N GLN A 206 -27.53 -14.85 0.38
CA GLN A 206 -28.52 -15.23 -0.64
C GLN A 206 -28.02 -14.92 -2.05
N THR A 207 -27.28 -13.82 -2.22
CA THR A 207 -26.70 -13.43 -3.51
C THR A 207 -25.74 -14.47 -4.04
N TYR A 208 -24.85 -15.02 -3.20
CA TYR A 208 -23.89 -16.03 -3.62
C TYR A 208 -24.55 -17.39 -3.91
N GLN A 209 -25.63 -17.70 -3.18
CA GLN A 209 -26.34 -18.99 -3.30
C GLN A 209 -27.39 -19.02 -4.44
N GLN A 210 -27.54 -17.93 -5.19
CA GLN A 210 -28.42 -17.92 -6.36
C GLN A 210 -27.90 -18.86 -7.45
N LYS A 211 -28.85 -19.54 -8.14
CA LYS A 211 -28.50 -20.31 -9.33
C LYS A 211 -28.03 -19.34 -10.43
N SER A 212 -26.90 -19.66 -11.05
CA SER A 212 -26.53 -19.05 -12.31
C SER A 212 -27.58 -19.40 -13.36
N ALA A 213 -28.25 -18.41 -13.93
CA ALA A 213 -29.08 -18.63 -15.12
C ALA A 213 -28.10 -18.87 -16.29
N THR A 214 -28.13 -20.08 -16.85
CA THR A 214 -27.49 -20.42 -18.13
C THR A 214 -28.34 -19.89 -19.26
#